data_edee6d1bf4b643251e40280ca20a0afc
#
_entry.id   edee6d1bf4b643251e40280ca20a0afc
#
_cell.length_a   1.000
_cell.length_b   1.000
_cell.length_c   1.000
_cell.angle_alpha   90.00
_cell.angle_beta   90.00
_cell.angle_gamma   90.00
#
_symmetry.space_group_name_H-M   'P 1'
#
loop_
_entity.id
_entity.type
_entity.pdbx_description
1 polymer ?
#
loop_
_entity_poly.entity_id
_entity_poly.type
_entity_poly.pdbx_seq_one_letter_code
_entity_poly.pdbx_strand_id
1 'polypeptide(L)'
;MGRDAAVLYPVPSPAAITRSGVPAPPATYDSTVLDARDLEILAVLQEDARATYAEVGRRVGLAASSVHDRVRKLERMGAIQGYRAILDPRAVGLDVTGLVAVTPLDPTQPDDLPDRLRAFPEVEDCYSVAGEASYILKVRTRTTEHLEDLIRRLRERCEVQTRTTVVLSIPFEGRPLSP
;
A
#
# COMPACT_ATOMS: atom_id res chain seq x y z
N MET A 1 6.65 -16.90 33.51
CA MET A 1 7.60 -16.07 32.75
C MET A 1 7.95 -16.83 31.48
N GLY A 2 7.15 -16.69 30.44
CA GLY A 2 7.35 -17.27 29.13
C GLY A 2 7.19 -16.13 28.11
N ARG A 3 8.30 -15.71 27.49
CA ARG A 3 8.32 -14.72 26.41
C ARG A 3 7.84 -15.43 25.14
N ASP A 4 6.60 -15.16 24.74
CA ASP A 4 6.15 -15.54 23.41
C ASP A 4 6.96 -14.75 22.38
N ALA A 5 7.83 -15.47 21.69
CA ALA A 5 8.59 -14.97 20.57
C ALA A 5 7.59 -14.59 19.46
N ALA A 6 7.48 -13.31 19.17
CA ALA A 6 6.80 -12.84 17.98
C ALA A 6 7.46 -13.52 16.77
N VAL A 7 6.73 -14.36 16.08
CA VAL A 7 7.16 -14.97 14.81
C VAL A 7 7.21 -13.81 13.80
N LEU A 8 8.41 -13.29 13.57
CA LEU A 8 8.66 -12.37 12.46
C LEU A 8 8.48 -13.17 11.16
N TYR A 9 7.36 -12.97 10.49
CA TYR A 9 7.18 -13.48 9.14
C TYR A 9 8.13 -12.73 8.20
N PRO A 10 8.88 -13.44 7.34
CA PRO A 10 9.74 -12.78 6.37
C PRO A 10 8.87 -11.96 5.42
N VAL A 11 9.16 -10.67 5.33
CA VAL A 11 8.65 -9.82 4.26
C VAL A 11 9.09 -10.47 2.94
N PRO A 12 8.21 -10.73 1.98
CA PRO A 12 8.60 -11.30 0.71
C PRO A 12 9.70 -10.43 0.08
N SER A 13 10.77 -11.09 -0.37
CA SER A 13 11.91 -10.46 -1.02
C SER A 13 11.45 -9.60 -2.21
N PRO A 14 12.03 -8.42 -2.44
CA PRO A 14 11.68 -7.53 -3.55
C PRO A 14 11.93 -8.11 -4.95
N ALA A 15 12.34 -9.37 -5.07
CA ALA A 15 12.65 -10.04 -6.33
C ALA A 15 11.42 -10.43 -7.20
N ALA A 16 10.18 -10.19 -6.72
CA ALA A 16 8.94 -10.44 -7.50
C ALA A 16 8.35 -9.16 -8.10
N ILE A 17 9.11 -8.06 -8.12
CA ILE A 17 8.64 -6.78 -8.65
C ILE A 17 8.95 -6.77 -10.15
N THR A 18 7.90 -6.69 -10.98
CA THR A 18 8.06 -6.46 -12.43
C THR A 18 8.82 -5.16 -12.70
N ARG A 19 9.35 -4.98 -13.92
CA ARG A 19 10.09 -3.78 -14.36
C ARG A 19 9.38 -2.46 -14.05
N SER A 20 8.06 -2.46 -13.83
CA SER A 20 7.26 -1.28 -13.42
C SER A 20 7.15 -1.10 -11.91
N GLY A 21 7.75 -1.99 -11.10
CA GLY A 21 7.72 -1.87 -9.62
C GLY A 21 6.33 -2.04 -8.97
N VAL A 22 5.30 -2.19 -9.75
CA VAL A 22 4.00 -2.69 -9.30
C VAL A 22 4.13 -4.21 -9.31
N PRO A 23 3.77 -4.95 -8.23
CA PRO A 23 3.59 -6.37 -8.37
C PRO A 23 2.65 -6.54 -9.55
N ALA A 24 3.08 -7.31 -10.58
CA ALA A 24 2.18 -7.63 -11.68
C ALA A 24 0.89 -8.11 -11.03
N PRO A 25 -0.28 -7.53 -11.37
CA PRO A 25 -1.51 -8.14 -10.91
C PRO A 25 -1.39 -9.61 -11.34
N PRO A 26 -1.64 -10.57 -10.43
CA PRO A 26 -1.68 -11.96 -10.83
C PRO A 26 -2.59 -12.01 -12.03
N ALA A 27 -2.11 -12.64 -13.11
CA ALA A 27 -2.86 -12.77 -14.33
C ALA A 27 -4.25 -13.29 -13.95
N THR A 28 -5.29 -12.43 -14.08
CA THR A 28 -6.66 -12.68 -13.67
C THR A 28 -6.80 -13.20 -12.24
N TYR A 29 -7.24 -12.33 -11.32
CA TYR A 29 -7.90 -12.82 -10.10
C TYR A 29 -9.13 -13.61 -10.58
N ASP A 30 -9.04 -14.92 -10.57
CA ASP A 30 -10.22 -15.75 -10.68
C ASP A 30 -11.03 -15.51 -9.39
N SER A 31 -11.99 -14.59 -9.46
CA SER A 31 -12.88 -14.25 -8.33
C SER A 31 -13.68 -15.47 -7.81
N THR A 32 -13.63 -16.59 -8.53
CA THR A 32 -14.21 -17.87 -8.10
C THR A 32 -13.38 -18.63 -7.06
N VAL A 33 -12.22 -18.12 -6.65
CA VAL A 33 -11.28 -18.86 -5.78
C VAL A 33 -11.46 -18.55 -4.28
N LEU A 34 -12.10 -17.43 -3.90
CA LEU A 34 -12.37 -17.08 -2.50
C LEU A 34 -13.78 -17.56 -2.12
N ASP A 35 -13.86 -18.41 -1.11
CA ASP A 35 -15.15 -18.79 -0.53
C ASP A 35 -15.59 -17.80 0.58
N ALA A 36 -16.84 -17.94 1.05
CA ALA A 36 -17.38 -17.06 2.08
C ALA A 36 -16.53 -17.07 3.38
N ARG A 37 -15.92 -18.22 3.72
CA ARG A 37 -15.05 -18.33 4.90
C ARG A 37 -13.73 -17.62 4.69
N ASP A 38 -13.19 -17.61 3.47
CA ASP A 38 -11.99 -16.86 3.13
C ASP A 38 -12.26 -15.34 3.31
N LEU A 39 -13.42 -14.84 2.87
CA LEU A 39 -13.83 -13.44 3.04
C LEU A 39 -14.04 -13.06 4.52
N GLU A 40 -14.66 -13.93 5.31
CA GLU A 40 -14.81 -13.73 6.77
C GLU A 40 -13.44 -13.65 7.47
N ILE A 41 -12.49 -14.51 7.12
CA ILE A 41 -11.13 -14.49 7.67
C ILE A 41 -10.44 -13.17 7.27
N LEU A 42 -10.53 -12.75 6.02
CA LEU A 42 -9.95 -11.49 5.54
C LEU A 42 -10.55 -10.28 6.27
N ALA A 43 -11.86 -10.27 6.52
CA ALA A 43 -12.52 -9.20 7.27
C ALA A 43 -11.95 -9.09 8.70
N VAL A 44 -11.79 -10.22 9.40
CA VAL A 44 -11.18 -10.22 10.74
C VAL A 44 -9.75 -9.71 10.72
N LEU A 45 -8.93 -10.16 9.75
CA LEU A 45 -7.53 -9.76 9.66
C LEU A 45 -7.34 -8.30 9.21
N GLN A 46 -8.30 -7.73 8.48
CA GLN A 46 -8.31 -6.29 8.17
C GLN A 46 -8.61 -5.43 9.40
N GLU A 47 -9.42 -5.93 10.35
CA GLU A 47 -9.70 -5.24 11.61
C GLU A 47 -8.55 -5.39 12.60
N ASP A 48 -8.00 -6.59 12.73
CA ASP A 48 -6.88 -6.91 13.61
C ASP A 48 -5.90 -7.90 12.97
N ALA A 49 -4.87 -7.35 12.34
CA ALA A 49 -3.80 -8.13 11.72
C ALA A 49 -2.95 -8.92 12.74
N ARG A 50 -3.13 -8.71 14.06
CA ARG A 50 -2.44 -9.43 15.13
C ARG A 50 -3.29 -10.51 15.77
N ALA A 51 -4.54 -10.68 15.35
CA ALA A 51 -5.41 -11.73 15.84
C ALA A 51 -4.76 -13.12 15.66
N THR A 52 -4.76 -13.92 16.70
CA THR A 52 -4.27 -15.31 16.62
C THR A 52 -5.23 -16.16 15.80
N TYR A 53 -4.74 -17.23 15.20
CA TYR A 53 -5.61 -18.15 14.42
C TYR A 53 -6.74 -18.75 15.27
N ALA A 54 -6.54 -18.90 16.59
CA ALA A 54 -7.58 -19.33 17.50
C ALA A 54 -8.67 -18.26 17.69
N GLU A 55 -8.31 -16.98 17.75
CA GLU A 55 -9.26 -15.87 17.82
C GLU A 55 -10.03 -15.70 16.51
N VAL A 56 -9.33 -15.73 15.38
CA VAL A 56 -9.98 -15.72 14.06
C VAL A 56 -10.95 -16.90 13.97
N GLY A 57 -10.51 -18.12 14.33
CA GLY A 57 -11.33 -19.33 14.26
C GLY A 57 -12.60 -19.22 15.11
N ARG A 58 -12.54 -18.66 16.32
CA ARG A 58 -13.72 -18.39 17.15
C ARG A 58 -14.72 -17.45 16.49
N ARG A 59 -14.23 -16.42 15.77
CA ARG A 59 -15.09 -15.42 15.08
C ARG A 59 -15.76 -15.99 13.85
N VAL A 60 -15.06 -16.87 13.09
CA VAL A 60 -15.57 -17.42 11.81
C VAL A 60 -16.09 -18.85 11.92
N GLY A 61 -16.09 -19.46 13.11
CA GLY A 61 -16.61 -20.82 13.36
C GLY A 61 -15.72 -21.91 12.78
N LEU A 62 -14.39 -21.76 12.81
CA LEU A 62 -13.41 -22.71 12.30
C LEU A 62 -12.38 -23.12 13.38
N ALA A 63 -11.78 -24.31 13.22
CA ALA A 63 -10.63 -24.71 14.01
C ALA A 63 -9.40 -23.84 13.62
N ALA A 64 -8.50 -23.58 14.59
CA ALA A 64 -7.29 -22.78 14.36
C ALA A 64 -6.40 -23.34 13.25
N SER A 65 -6.30 -24.67 13.11
CA SER A 65 -5.56 -25.32 12.02
C SER A 65 -6.18 -25.03 10.64
N SER A 66 -7.51 -25.06 10.55
CA SER A 66 -8.22 -24.72 9.30
C SER A 66 -8.02 -23.23 8.92
N VAL A 67 -8.02 -22.33 9.91
CA VAL A 67 -7.69 -20.91 9.67
C VAL A 67 -6.26 -20.75 9.18
N HIS A 68 -5.29 -21.41 9.81
CA HIS A 68 -3.89 -21.38 9.41
C HIS A 68 -3.71 -21.82 7.94
N ASP A 69 -4.33 -22.93 7.53
CA ASP A 69 -4.19 -23.43 6.16
C ASP A 69 -4.82 -22.47 5.13
N ARG A 70 -5.98 -21.86 5.48
CA ARG A 70 -6.64 -20.87 4.63
C ARG A 70 -5.82 -19.58 4.53
N VAL A 71 -5.30 -19.05 5.61
CA VAL A 71 -4.44 -17.86 5.60
C VAL A 71 -3.22 -18.09 4.73
N ARG A 72 -2.53 -19.23 4.87
CA ARG A 72 -1.42 -19.61 3.98
C ARG A 72 -1.81 -19.70 2.50
N LYS A 73 -3.02 -20.20 2.20
CA LYS A 73 -3.56 -20.18 0.83
C LYS A 73 -3.73 -18.74 0.35
N LEU A 74 -4.35 -17.87 1.15
CA LEU A 74 -4.60 -16.45 0.83
C LEU A 74 -3.29 -15.67 0.60
N GLU A 75 -2.26 -15.92 1.40
CA GLU A 75 -0.92 -15.36 1.21
C GLU A 75 -0.27 -15.83 -0.10
N ARG A 76 -0.27 -17.14 -0.36
CA ARG A 76 0.31 -17.71 -1.60
C ARG A 76 -0.35 -17.20 -2.87
N MET A 77 -1.66 -17.00 -2.85
CA MET A 77 -2.39 -16.47 -4.00
C MET A 77 -2.35 -14.94 -4.11
N GLY A 78 -1.71 -14.25 -3.13
CA GLY A 78 -1.57 -12.80 -3.13
C GLY A 78 -2.81 -12.01 -2.70
N ALA A 79 -3.86 -12.69 -2.20
CA ALA A 79 -5.03 -12.01 -1.62
C ALA A 79 -4.62 -11.26 -0.33
N ILE A 80 -3.72 -11.83 0.45
CA ILE A 80 -3.00 -11.13 1.52
C ILE A 80 -1.62 -10.77 0.98
N GLN A 81 -1.37 -9.47 0.79
CA GLN A 81 -0.11 -8.95 0.26
C GLN A 81 0.94 -8.70 1.36
N GLY A 82 0.51 -8.69 2.63
CA GLY A 82 1.39 -8.46 3.77
C GLY A 82 0.64 -7.90 4.97
N TYR A 83 1.40 -7.67 6.04
CA TYR A 83 0.92 -7.10 7.29
C TYR A 83 1.79 -5.91 7.63
N ARG A 84 1.19 -4.78 7.99
CA ARG A 84 1.92 -3.56 8.38
C ARG A 84 1.25 -2.86 9.55
N ALA A 85 2.06 -2.17 10.37
CA ALA A 85 1.52 -1.22 11.33
C ALA A 85 1.01 0.02 10.60
N ILE A 86 -0.18 0.49 10.96
CA ILE A 86 -0.70 1.77 10.52
C ILE A 86 -0.22 2.81 11.52
N LEU A 87 0.57 3.78 11.06
CA LEU A 87 1.13 4.83 11.91
C LEU A 87 0.30 6.11 11.78
N ASP A 88 0.20 6.86 12.88
CA ASP A 88 -0.18 8.27 12.77
C ASP A 88 1.01 9.05 12.19
N PRO A 89 0.86 9.68 11.01
CA PRO A 89 1.96 10.42 10.38
C PRO A 89 2.50 11.54 11.28
N ARG A 90 1.65 12.18 12.07
CA ARG A 90 2.05 13.24 13.00
C ARG A 90 2.94 12.72 14.12
N ALA A 91 2.69 11.49 14.59
CA ALA A 91 3.52 10.86 15.61
C ALA A 91 4.98 10.64 15.14
N VAL A 92 5.20 10.61 13.82
CA VAL A 92 6.55 10.50 13.22
C VAL A 92 7.00 11.80 12.55
N GLY A 93 6.32 12.93 12.84
CA GLY A 93 6.69 14.27 12.40
C GLY A 93 6.39 14.54 10.91
N LEU A 94 5.42 13.88 10.32
CA LEU A 94 4.97 14.08 8.93
C LEU A 94 3.62 14.83 8.93
N ASP A 95 3.67 16.16 9.16
CA ASP A 95 2.47 16.97 9.41
C ASP A 95 1.77 17.45 8.12
N VAL A 96 2.48 17.44 6.99
CA VAL A 96 1.96 17.94 5.72
C VAL A 96 1.70 16.79 4.75
N THR A 97 0.46 16.68 4.30
CA THR A 97 0.06 15.75 3.23
C THR A 97 -0.24 16.53 1.97
N GLY A 98 0.28 16.08 0.83
CA GLY A 98 0.01 16.64 -0.48
C GLY A 98 -0.48 15.58 -1.46
N LEU A 99 -1.34 16.00 -2.38
CA LEU A 99 -1.66 15.27 -3.60
C LEU A 99 -0.98 16.00 -4.77
N VAL A 100 -0.03 15.32 -5.42
CA VAL A 100 0.76 15.90 -6.51
C VAL A 100 0.37 15.20 -7.80
N ALA A 101 -0.35 15.93 -8.66
CA ALA A 101 -0.60 15.50 -10.03
C ALA A 101 0.68 15.70 -10.86
N VAL A 102 1.07 14.67 -11.60
CA VAL A 102 2.34 14.60 -12.33
C VAL A 102 2.07 14.27 -13.81
N THR A 103 2.70 15.03 -14.70
CA THR A 103 2.64 14.81 -16.17
C THR A 103 4.05 14.90 -16.73
N PRO A 104 4.55 13.88 -17.46
CA PRO A 104 5.83 13.95 -18.16
C PRO A 104 5.91 15.18 -19.07
N LEU A 105 7.08 15.85 -19.14
CA LEU A 105 7.32 16.94 -20.08
C LEU A 105 7.38 16.43 -21.51
N ASP A 106 7.94 15.25 -21.71
CA ASP A 106 8.00 14.57 -23.00
C ASP A 106 7.18 13.26 -22.94
N PRO A 107 6.04 13.18 -23.62
CA PRO A 107 5.20 11.98 -23.62
C PRO A 107 5.82 10.79 -24.37
N THR A 108 6.95 10.99 -25.09
CA THR A 108 7.65 9.93 -25.82
C THR A 108 8.74 9.26 -24.99
N GLN A 109 9.00 9.75 -23.75
CA GLN A 109 9.97 9.12 -22.86
C GLN A 109 9.59 7.68 -22.52
N PRO A 110 10.59 6.82 -22.18
CA PRO A 110 10.31 5.50 -21.65
C PRO A 110 9.38 5.56 -20.43
N ASP A 111 8.50 4.56 -20.30
CA ASP A 111 7.55 4.47 -19.19
C ASP A 111 8.23 3.97 -17.88
N ASP A 112 9.33 4.65 -17.49
CA ASP A 112 10.11 4.38 -16.27
C ASP A 112 9.80 5.37 -15.13
N LEU A 113 8.88 6.31 -15.37
CA LEU A 113 8.54 7.35 -14.42
C LEU A 113 8.11 6.82 -13.05
N PRO A 114 7.29 5.74 -12.93
CA PRO A 114 6.96 5.17 -11.63
C PRO A 114 8.19 4.71 -10.82
N ASP A 115 9.20 4.15 -11.49
CA ASP A 115 10.44 3.70 -10.82
C ASP A 115 11.27 4.89 -10.35
N ARG A 116 11.33 5.98 -11.14
CA ARG A 116 11.99 7.24 -10.74
C ARG A 116 11.28 7.90 -9.57
N LEU A 117 9.95 7.90 -9.56
CA LEU A 117 9.12 8.44 -8.46
C LEU A 117 9.27 7.63 -7.17
N ARG A 118 9.48 6.32 -7.25
CA ARG A 118 9.71 5.43 -6.11
C ARG A 118 10.98 5.76 -5.33
N ALA A 119 11.96 6.40 -5.96
CA ALA A 119 13.20 6.82 -5.31
C ALA A 119 13.01 7.95 -4.30
N PHE A 120 11.83 8.58 -4.24
CA PHE A 120 11.51 9.64 -3.28
C PHE A 120 10.80 9.05 -2.06
N PRO A 121 11.44 9.02 -0.88
CA PRO A 121 10.83 8.43 0.32
C PRO A 121 9.60 9.18 0.81
N GLU A 122 9.40 10.42 0.40
CA GLU A 122 8.23 11.23 0.72
C GLU A 122 6.98 10.79 -0.09
N VAL A 123 7.16 10.02 -1.17
CA VAL A 123 6.07 9.48 -1.98
C VAL A 123 5.55 8.21 -1.32
N GLU A 124 4.36 8.29 -0.72
CA GLU A 124 3.68 7.17 -0.06
C GLU A 124 2.95 6.29 -1.07
N ASP A 125 2.19 6.91 -1.97
CA ASP A 125 1.41 6.23 -3.01
C ASP A 125 1.61 6.89 -4.37
N CYS A 126 1.52 6.09 -5.44
CA CYS A 126 1.56 6.53 -6.83
C CYS A 126 0.43 5.83 -7.60
N TYR A 127 -0.50 6.61 -8.13
CA TYR A 127 -1.64 6.14 -8.90
C TYR A 127 -1.47 6.56 -10.35
N SER A 128 -1.47 5.60 -11.29
CA SER A 128 -1.66 5.90 -12.71
C SER A 128 -3.12 6.23 -12.94
N VAL A 129 -3.42 7.34 -13.59
CA VAL A 129 -4.78 7.85 -13.74
C VAL A 129 -5.10 8.18 -15.19
N ALA A 130 -6.37 8.08 -15.56
CA ALA A 130 -6.88 8.56 -16.84
C ALA A 130 -7.45 9.96 -16.61
N GLY A 131 -6.82 10.99 -17.22
CA GLY A 131 -7.24 12.39 -17.07
C GLY A 131 -6.18 13.37 -17.55
N GLU A 132 -6.18 14.58 -16.99
CA GLU A 132 -5.18 15.60 -17.33
C GLU A 132 -3.75 15.24 -16.90
N ALA A 133 -3.61 14.53 -15.77
CA ALA A 133 -2.34 14.06 -15.28
C ALA A 133 -2.14 12.59 -15.66
N SER A 134 -0.88 12.16 -15.77
CA SER A 134 -0.54 10.76 -15.96
C SER A 134 -0.52 9.99 -14.62
N TYR A 135 -0.10 10.68 -13.54
CA TYR A 135 -0.02 10.09 -12.22
C TYR A 135 -0.50 11.07 -11.16
N ILE A 136 -1.04 10.53 -10.07
CA ILE A 136 -1.30 11.26 -8.82
C ILE A 136 -0.49 10.60 -7.72
N LEU A 137 0.33 11.40 -7.05
CA LEU A 137 1.13 10.98 -5.91
C LEU A 137 0.45 11.44 -4.63
N LYS A 138 0.43 10.58 -3.61
CA LYS A 138 0.23 10.99 -2.24
C LYS A 138 1.59 11.13 -1.59
N VAL A 139 1.89 12.31 -1.10
CA VAL A 139 3.18 12.63 -0.48
C VAL A 139 2.99 13.09 0.96
N ARG A 140 4.00 12.81 1.79
CA ARG A 140 4.04 13.29 3.16
C ARG A 140 5.37 13.94 3.46
N THR A 141 5.31 15.12 4.09
CA THR A 141 6.49 15.89 4.45
C THR A 141 6.33 16.48 5.85
N ARG A 142 7.43 16.93 6.43
CA ARG A 142 7.44 17.52 7.77
C ARG A 142 6.83 18.93 7.77
N THR A 143 7.16 19.74 6.76
CA THR A 143 6.73 21.13 6.66
C THR A 143 6.35 21.46 5.21
N THR A 144 5.77 22.64 5.01
CA THR A 144 5.47 23.17 3.67
C THR A 144 6.72 23.47 2.85
N GLU A 145 7.81 23.88 3.49
CA GLU A 145 9.10 24.13 2.84
C GLU A 145 9.70 22.80 2.33
N HIS A 146 9.56 21.72 3.08
CA HIS A 146 9.97 20.39 2.61
C HIS A 146 9.09 19.90 1.46
N LEU A 147 7.79 20.25 1.44
CA LEU A 147 6.92 19.95 0.30
C LEU A 147 7.35 20.72 -0.95
N GLU A 148 7.70 22.01 -0.82
CA GLU A 148 8.21 22.84 -1.91
C GLU A 148 9.52 22.24 -2.47
N ASP A 149 10.46 21.86 -1.60
CA ASP A 149 11.71 21.19 -2.02
C ASP A 149 11.44 19.88 -2.74
N LEU A 150 10.54 19.06 -2.23
CA LEU A 150 10.13 17.82 -2.90
C LEU A 150 9.59 18.09 -4.32
N ILE A 151 8.70 19.07 -4.46
CA ILE A 151 8.12 19.44 -5.76
C ILE A 151 9.23 19.88 -6.74
N ARG A 152 10.19 20.68 -6.28
CA ARG A 152 11.34 21.10 -7.09
C ARG A 152 12.15 19.87 -7.55
N ARG A 153 12.51 18.97 -6.62
CA ARG A 153 13.27 17.73 -6.92
C ARG A 153 12.52 16.80 -7.87
N LEU A 154 11.20 16.66 -7.74
CA LEU A 154 10.37 15.88 -8.67
C LEU A 154 10.46 16.45 -10.09
N ARG A 155 10.31 17.78 -10.26
CA ARG A 155 10.40 18.45 -11.56
C ARG A 155 11.78 18.26 -12.21
N GLU A 156 12.84 18.46 -11.44
CA GLU A 156 14.23 18.40 -11.94
C GLU A 156 14.66 16.98 -12.29
N ARG A 157 14.38 16.00 -11.39
CA ARG A 157 14.90 14.63 -11.56
C ARG A 157 14.01 13.75 -12.43
N CYS A 158 12.70 14.03 -12.45
CA CYS A 158 11.75 13.24 -13.21
C CYS A 158 11.32 13.90 -14.51
N GLU A 159 11.73 15.17 -14.78
CA GLU A 159 11.38 15.92 -15.98
C GLU A 159 9.86 16.00 -16.19
N VAL A 160 9.16 16.44 -15.13
CA VAL A 160 7.71 16.45 -15.08
C VAL A 160 7.15 17.84 -14.77
N GLN A 161 5.93 18.08 -15.22
CA GLN A 161 5.08 19.13 -14.67
C GLN A 161 4.35 18.59 -13.43
N THR A 162 4.11 19.47 -12.46
CA THR A 162 3.40 19.12 -11.24
C THR A 162 2.32 20.14 -10.92
N ARG A 163 1.17 19.65 -10.43
CA ARG A 163 0.12 20.46 -9.81
C ARG A 163 -0.15 19.89 -8.42
N THR A 164 0.07 20.68 -7.38
CA THR A 164 0.00 20.22 -5.99
C THR A 164 -1.25 20.76 -5.31
N THR A 165 -1.95 19.87 -4.61
CA THR A 165 -3.03 20.20 -3.69
C THR A 165 -2.60 19.82 -2.28
N VAL A 166 -2.59 20.77 -1.35
CA VAL A 166 -2.32 20.50 0.06
C VAL A 166 -3.58 19.98 0.73
N VAL A 167 -3.48 18.87 1.42
CA VAL A 167 -4.60 18.27 2.16
C VAL A 167 -4.75 18.97 3.50
N LEU A 168 -5.89 19.58 3.74
CA LEU A 168 -6.15 20.31 4.99
C LEU A 168 -6.55 19.36 6.13
N SER A 169 -7.31 18.32 5.82
CA SER A 169 -7.72 17.29 6.78
C SER A 169 -7.98 15.97 6.07
N ILE A 170 -7.85 14.88 6.80
CA ILE A 170 -8.16 13.52 6.32
C ILE A 170 -9.26 12.95 7.23
N PRO A 171 -10.54 13.13 6.88
CA PRO A 171 -11.65 12.63 7.70
C PRO A 171 -11.63 11.11 7.91
N PHE A 172 -11.14 10.37 6.93
CA PHE A 172 -10.87 8.92 7.03
C PHE A 172 -9.90 8.48 5.92
N GLU A 173 -9.11 7.45 6.20
CA GLU A 173 -8.15 6.86 5.27
C GLU A 173 -7.99 5.36 5.58
N GLY A 174 -7.63 4.58 4.57
CA GLY A 174 -7.26 3.16 4.78
C GLY A 174 -8.38 2.30 5.37
N ARG A 175 -9.65 2.58 5.05
CA ARG A 175 -10.76 1.75 5.53
C ARG A 175 -10.63 0.33 5.01
N PRO A 176 -11.04 -0.68 5.81
CA PRO A 176 -11.12 -2.06 5.34
C PRO A 176 -11.90 -2.17 4.03
N LEU A 177 -11.42 -3.02 3.13
CA LEU A 177 -12.14 -3.34 1.90
C LEU A 177 -13.39 -4.16 2.27
N SER A 178 -14.53 -3.80 1.70
CA SER A 178 -15.77 -4.55 1.81
C SER A 178 -16.04 -5.21 0.47
N PRO A 179 -15.78 -6.53 0.34
CA PRO A 179 -16.07 -7.28 -0.87
C PRO A 179 -17.56 -7.51 -1.07
#